data_95401da10f08bc7746a8b762a76a828b
#
_entry.id   95401da10f08bc7746a8b762a76a828b
#
_cell.length_a   1.000
_cell.length_b   1.000
_cell.length_c   1.000
_cell.angle_alpha   90.00
_cell.angle_beta   90.00
_cell.angle_gamma   90.00
#
_symmetry.space_group_name_H-M   'P 1'
#
loop_
_entity.id
_entity.type
_entity.pdbx_description
1 polymer ?
#
loop_
_entity_poly.entity_id
_entity_poly.type
_entity_poly.pdbx_seq_one_letter_code
_entity_poly.pdbx_strand_id
1 'polypeptide(L)'
;MTYDVRGELLGFSDTLNVEIVEIDELFSTLKDVDNKNISFTVVNPYLLREYSFDIPVDVKVLLEVKPESKLSVYNILVVQKPLEKSVINFLAPIVINHDNNKLAQVILEPAKNPDFGMAESIESFKD
;
A
#
# COMPACT_ATOMS: atom_id res chain seq x y z
N MET A 1 -9.51 8.70 8.59
CA MET A 1 -8.25 8.70 9.33
C MET A 1 -7.13 9.23 8.46
N THR A 2 -6.34 10.14 8.97
CA THR A 2 -5.25 10.82 8.26
C THR A 2 -3.90 10.31 8.74
N TYR A 3 -2.96 10.14 7.80
CA TYR A 3 -1.64 9.60 8.09
C TYR A 3 -0.55 10.51 7.53
N ASP A 4 0.55 10.65 8.28
CA ASP A 4 1.76 11.34 7.83
C ASP A 4 2.57 10.43 6.91
N VAL A 5 2.85 10.90 5.71
CA VAL A 5 3.71 10.16 4.77
C VAL A 5 5.17 10.38 5.15
N ARG A 6 5.90 9.31 5.38
CA ARG A 6 7.34 9.31 5.66
C ARG A 6 8.09 8.77 4.45
N GLY A 7 9.08 9.51 3.97
CA GLY A 7 9.71 9.23 2.70
C GLY A 7 8.81 9.68 1.55
N GLU A 8 8.94 9.05 0.40
CA GLU A 8 8.18 9.40 -0.80
C GLU A 8 7.25 8.26 -1.19
N LEU A 9 6.01 8.62 -1.58
CA LEU A 9 5.17 7.70 -2.33
C LEU A 9 5.66 7.71 -3.77
N LEU A 10 5.84 6.53 -4.35
CA LEU A 10 6.39 6.36 -5.68
C LEU A 10 5.60 7.17 -6.72
N GLY A 11 6.28 8.13 -7.37
CA GLY A 11 5.67 9.04 -8.34
C GLY A 11 4.99 10.27 -7.73
N PHE A 12 4.98 10.42 -6.39
CA PHE A 12 4.27 11.52 -5.71
C PHE A 12 5.10 12.07 -4.55
N SER A 13 6.23 12.67 -4.89
CA SER A 13 7.20 13.18 -3.90
C SER A 13 6.67 14.33 -3.04
N ASP A 14 5.63 15.04 -3.50
CA ASP A 14 5.08 16.19 -2.79
C ASP A 14 3.92 15.82 -1.85
N THR A 15 3.51 14.55 -1.81
CA THR A 15 2.43 14.10 -0.93
C THR A 15 2.95 13.93 0.49
N LEU A 16 2.42 14.71 1.42
CA LEU A 16 2.86 14.73 2.82
C LEU A 16 1.86 14.10 3.78
N ASN A 17 0.58 14.21 3.49
CA ASN A 17 -0.49 13.68 4.33
C ASN A 17 -1.55 13.03 3.45
N VAL A 18 -2.02 11.86 3.86
CA VAL A 18 -3.05 11.13 3.13
C VAL A 18 -4.19 10.72 4.06
N GLU A 19 -5.37 10.59 3.47
CA GLU A 19 -6.54 10.03 4.13
C GLU A 19 -6.88 8.70 3.46
N ILE A 20 -7.21 7.69 4.26
CA ILE A 20 -7.68 6.41 3.75
C ILE A 20 -9.16 6.27 4.11
N VAL A 21 -9.99 6.06 3.08
CA VAL A 21 -11.43 5.88 3.22
C VAL A 21 -11.77 4.47 2.75
N GLU A 22 -12.30 3.66 3.66
CA GLU A 22 -12.70 2.30 3.35
C GLU A 22 -13.92 2.29 2.43
N ILE A 23 -13.85 1.50 1.34
CA ILE A 23 -14.97 1.24 0.45
C ILE A 23 -15.68 -0.04 0.90
N ASP A 24 -14.91 -1.11 1.09
CA ASP A 24 -15.36 -2.38 1.65
C ASP A 24 -14.14 -3.08 2.29
N GLU A 25 -14.26 -4.35 2.67
CA GLU A 25 -13.15 -5.05 3.33
C GLU A 25 -11.92 -5.25 2.43
N LEU A 26 -12.09 -5.26 1.11
CA LEU A 26 -10.99 -5.43 0.17
C LEU A 26 -10.41 -4.10 -0.33
N PHE A 27 -11.28 -3.14 -0.66
CA PHE A 27 -10.90 -1.89 -1.32
C PHE A 27 -10.99 -0.69 -0.39
N SER A 28 -10.05 0.22 -0.54
CA SER A 28 -10.07 1.54 0.09
C SER A 28 -9.57 2.59 -0.89
N THR A 29 -9.88 3.85 -0.64
CA THR A 29 -9.34 4.97 -1.39
C THR A 29 -8.30 5.67 -0.55
N LEU A 30 -7.13 5.92 -1.13
CA LEU A 30 -6.06 6.73 -0.52
C LEU A 30 -6.05 8.07 -1.23
N LYS A 31 -6.22 9.15 -0.48
CA LYS A 31 -6.31 10.51 -1.03
C LYS A 31 -5.28 11.42 -0.41
N ASP A 32 -4.65 12.27 -1.23
CA ASP A 32 -3.82 13.36 -0.71
C ASP A 32 -4.73 14.40 -0.07
N VAL A 33 -4.44 14.74 1.20
CA VAL A 33 -5.26 15.72 1.95
C VAL A 33 -5.19 17.11 1.34
N ASP A 34 -4.03 17.47 0.78
CA ASP A 34 -3.77 18.80 0.27
C ASP A 34 -4.01 18.95 -1.24
N ASN A 35 -4.09 17.84 -1.96
CA ASN A 35 -4.29 17.87 -3.42
C ASN A 35 -5.38 16.86 -3.83
N LYS A 36 -6.58 17.37 -4.07
CA LYS A 36 -7.76 16.54 -4.39
C LYS A 36 -7.62 15.76 -5.70
N ASN A 37 -6.67 16.14 -6.55
CA ASN A 37 -6.45 15.44 -7.82
C ASN A 37 -5.63 14.17 -7.66
N ILE A 38 -5.01 13.96 -6.49
CA ILE A 38 -4.23 12.76 -6.21
C ILE A 38 -5.05 11.80 -5.36
N SER A 39 -5.43 10.67 -5.97
CA SER A 39 -6.25 9.65 -5.34
C SER A 39 -5.94 8.30 -5.98
N PHE A 40 -5.85 7.26 -5.15
CA PHE A 40 -5.59 5.88 -5.59
C PHE A 40 -6.59 4.93 -4.99
N THR A 41 -6.90 3.86 -5.72
CA THR A 41 -7.54 2.70 -5.13
C THR A 41 -6.45 1.80 -4.57
N VAL A 42 -6.63 1.34 -3.33
CA VAL A 42 -5.73 0.39 -2.69
C VAL A 42 -6.51 -0.84 -2.24
N VAL A 43 -5.82 -1.97 -2.13
CA VAL A 43 -6.43 -3.23 -1.73
C VAL A 43 -5.74 -3.76 -0.47
N ASN A 44 -6.50 -4.55 0.31
CA ASN A 44 -5.95 -5.33 1.41
C ASN A 44 -5.43 -6.64 0.82
N PRO A 45 -4.10 -6.84 0.72
CA PRO A 45 -3.54 -8.00 0.04
C PRO A 45 -3.83 -9.31 0.77
N TYR A 46 -4.08 -9.27 2.06
CA TYR A 46 -4.30 -10.47 2.87
C TYR A 46 -5.62 -11.17 2.54
N LEU A 47 -6.55 -10.48 1.90
CA LEU A 47 -7.80 -11.05 1.42
C LEU A 47 -7.67 -11.73 0.05
N LEU A 48 -6.56 -11.49 -0.64
CA LEU A 48 -6.31 -12.02 -1.98
C LEU A 48 -5.37 -13.22 -1.97
N ARG A 49 -4.37 -13.21 -1.09
CA ARG A 49 -3.31 -14.21 -1.07
C ARG A 49 -2.56 -14.18 0.25
N GLU A 50 -1.75 -15.20 0.48
CA GLU A 50 -0.74 -15.13 1.53
C GLU A 50 0.28 -14.07 1.12
N TYR A 51 0.57 -13.15 2.01
CA TYR A 51 1.45 -12.03 1.71
C TYR A 51 2.29 -11.68 2.91
N SER A 52 3.59 -11.84 2.78
CA SER A 52 4.53 -11.47 3.82
C SER A 52 5.81 -10.96 3.18
N PHE A 53 6.47 -10.03 3.85
CA PHE A 53 7.73 -9.46 3.42
C PHE A 53 8.45 -8.87 4.62
N ASP A 54 9.75 -8.68 4.47
CA ASP A 54 10.54 -8.02 5.52
C ASP A 54 10.52 -6.52 5.28
N ILE A 55 10.15 -5.76 6.33
CA ILE A 55 10.21 -4.31 6.28
C ILE A 55 11.67 -3.89 6.43
N PRO A 56 12.25 -3.15 5.48
CA PRO A 56 13.64 -2.68 5.60
C PRO A 56 13.85 -1.84 6.86
N VAL A 57 15.06 -1.89 7.41
CA VAL A 57 15.39 -1.20 8.66
C VAL A 57 15.15 0.31 8.56
N ASP A 58 15.50 0.92 7.42
CA ASP A 58 15.28 2.35 7.20
C ASP A 58 13.80 2.72 7.26
N VAL A 59 12.91 1.87 6.73
CA VAL A 59 11.46 2.09 6.80
C VAL A 59 10.97 1.90 8.23
N LYS A 60 11.50 0.90 8.96
CA LYS A 60 11.15 0.70 10.37
C LYS A 60 11.48 1.94 11.20
N VAL A 61 12.62 2.58 10.91
CA VAL A 61 13.03 3.81 11.60
C VAL A 61 12.07 4.96 11.25
N LEU A 62 11.74 5.13 9.96
CA LEU A 62 10.81 6.18 9.51
C LEU A 62 9.44 6.05 10.17
N LEU A 63 8.95 4.84 10.35
CA LEU A 63 7.64 4.55 10.92
C LEU A 63 7.69 4.35 12.44
N GLU A 64 8.88 4.32 13.04
CA GLU A 64 9.08 4.05 14.46
C GLU A 64 8.43 2.73 14.88
N VAL A 65 8.64 1.69 14.08
CA VAL A 65 8.06 0.36 14.31
C VAL A 65 8.70 -0.31 15.51
N LYS A 66 7.88 -0.85 16.41
CA LYS A 66 8.26 -1.66 17.57
C LYS A 66 7.66 -3.05 17.44
N PRO A 67 8.15 -4.04 18.20
CA PRO A 67 7.59 -5.40 18.12
C PRO A 67 6.08 -5.48 18.33
N GLU A 68 5.53 -4.61 19.17
CA GLU A 68 4.10 -4.57 19.49
C GLU A 68 3.29 -3.61 18.62
N SER A 69 3.91 -2.98 17.61
CA SER A 69 3.23 -2.01 16.76
C SER A 69 2.07 -2.63 15.97
N LYS A 70 0.98 -1.87 15.86
CA LYS A 70 -0.18 -2.27 15.05
C LYS A 70 0.02 -1.75 13.64
N LEU A 71 0.27 -2.67 12.71
CA LEU A 71 0.56 -2.33 11.32
C LEU A 71 -0.56 -2.78 10.40
N SER A 72 -0.80 -1.99 9.35
CA SER A 72 -1.64 -2.39 8.21
C SER A 72 -0.83 -2.27 6.94
N VAL A 73 -1.21 -3.07 5.94
CA VAL A 73 -0.55 -3.09 4.64
C VAL A 73 -1.61 -2.96 3.55
N TYR A 74 -1.31 -2.12 2.57
CA TYR A 74 -2.14 -1.95 1.38
C TYR A 74 -1.27 -1.99 0.14
N ASN A 75 -1.85 -2.45 -0.98
CA ASN A 75 -1.18 -2.39 -2.28
C ASN A 75 -2.00 -1.54 -3.23
N ILE A 76 -1.32 -0.78 -4.09
CA ILE A 76 -1.98 0.09 -5.05
C ILE A 76 -2.57 -0.76 -6.18
N LEU A 77 -3.83 -0.47 -6.52
CA LEU A 77 -4.55 -1.06 -7.64
C LEU A 77 -4.61 -0.04 -8.77
N VAL A 78 -4.15 -0.42 -9.94
CA VAL A 78 -4.34 0.37 -11.16
C VAL A 78 -5.65 -0.10 -11.81
N VAL A 79 -6.67 0.75 -11.71
CA VAL A 79 -8.01 0.41 -12.18
C VAL A 79 -8.07 0.39 -13.70
N GLN A 80 -8.63 -0.68 -14.25
CA GLN A 80 -8.80 -0.87 -15.70
C GLN A 80 -10.28 -1.10 -16.03
N LYS A 81 -10.59 -1.08 -17.33
CA LYS A 81 -11.93 -1.42 -17.84
C LYS A 81 -11.80 -2.63 -18.76
N PRO A 82 -12.49 -3.74 -18.48
CA PRO A 82 -13.33 -3.99 -17.31
C PRO A 82 -12.52 -4.10 -16.02
N LEU A 83 -13.17 -3.97 -14.88
CA LEU A 83 -12.53 -3.91 -13.56
C LEU A 83 -11.65 -5.13 -13.27
N GLU A 84 -12.04 -6.32 -13.73
CA GLU A 84 -11.28 -7.55 -13.50
C GLU A 84 -9.91 -7.56 -14.20
N LYS A 85 -9.66 -6.61 -15.11
CA LYS A 85 -8.35 -6.41 -15.74
C LYS A 85 -7.44 -5.48 -14.92
N SER A 86 -7.95 -4.92 -13.84
CA SER A 86 -7.14 -4.08 -12.95
C SER A 86 -5.96 -4.86 -12.38
N VAL A 87 -4.84 -4.18 -12.17
CA VAL A 87 -3.60 -4.82 -11.74
C VAL A 87 -3.12 -4.26 -10.41
N ILE A 88 -2.47 -5.13 -9.63
CA ILE A 88 -1.97 -4.82 -8.29
C ILE A 88 -0.45 -4.92 -8.31
N ASN A 89 0.20 -3.94 -7.70
CA ASN A 89 1.65 -3.96 -7.52
C ASN A 89 1.98 -4.53 -6.13
N PHE A 90 2.40 -5.79 -6.08
CA PHE A 90 2.79 -6.46 -4.84
C PHE A 90 4.24 -6.16 -4.41
N LEU A 91 5.01 -5.47 -5.24
CA LEU A 91 6.41 -5.13 -4.94
C LEU A 91 6.58 -3.74 -4.32
N ALA A 92 5.48 -3.01 -4.13
CA ALA A 92 5.53 -1.67 -3.54
C ALA A 92 4.43 -1.48 -2.48
N PRO A 93 4.42 -2.31 -1.42
CA PRO A 93 3.38 -2.21 -0.40
C PRO A 93 3.48 -0.91 0.38
N ILE A 94 2.32 -0.41 0.80
CA ILE A 94 2.19 0.73 1.70
C ILE A 94 1.98 0.19 3.10
N VAL A 95 2.82 0.59 4.05
CA VAL A 95 2.77 0.15 5.44
C VAL A 95 2.34 1.32 6.30
N ILE A 96 1.37 1.08 7.18
CA ILE A 96 0.87 2.08 8.13
C ILE A 96 1.14 1.59 9.54
N ASN A 97 1.75 2.47 10.36
CA ASN A 97 1.86 2.24 11.80
C ASN A 97 0.71 2.99 12.48
N HIS A 98 -0.26 2.25 13.00
CA HIS A 98 -1.45 2.83 13.64
C HIS A 98 -1.16 3.41 15.02
N ASP A 99 -0.02 3.08 15.61
CA ASP A 99 0.34 3.64 16.94
C ASP A 99 0.65 5.13 16.86
N ASN A 100 1.13 5.61 15.70
CA ASN A 100 1.54 7.00 15.52
C ASN A 100 1.02 7.62 14.23
N ASN A 101 0.18 6.90 13.48
CA ASN A 101 -0.42 7.36 12.22
C ASN A 101 0.61 7.78 11.17
N LYS A 102 1.68 7.02 11.05
CA LYS A 102 2.71 7.21 10.02
C LYS A 102 2.58 6.15 8.94
N LEU A 103 2.85 6.55 7.71
CA LEU A 103 2.70 5.72 6.52
C LEU A 103 3.95 5.84 5.66
N ALA A 104 4.41 4.73 5.10
CA ALA A 104 5.52 4.71 4.15
C ALA A 104 5.31 3.63 3.11
N GLN A 105 5.88 3.83 1.93
CA GLN A 105 5.88 2.83 0.88
C GLN A 105 7.20 2.08 0.90
N VAL A 106 7.12 0.75 0.87
CA VAL A 106 8.28 -0.14 0.81
C VAL A 106 8.46 -0.58 -0.64
N ILE A 107 9.69 -0.53 -1.14
CA ILE A 107 10.02 -1.06 -2.46
C ILE A 107 10.75 -2.38 -2.25
N LEU A 108 10.10 -3.48 -2.63
CA LEU A 108 10.65 -4.82 -2.47
C LEU A 108 11.55 -5.18 -3.65
N GLU A 109 12.61 -5.94 -3.38
CA GLU A 109 13.48 -6.45 -4.43
C GLU A 109 12.86 -7.69 -5.07
N PRO A 110 12.66 -7.72 -6.40
CA PRO A 110 12.07 -8.88 -7.07
C PRO A 110 12.85 -10.17 -6.84
N ALA A 111 14.19 -10.08 -6.77
CA ALA A 111 15.04 -11.26 -6.57
C ALA A 111 14.80 -11.92 -5.20
N LYS A 112 14.43 -11.14 -4.18
CA LYS A 112 14.15 -11.64 -2.83
C LYS A 112 12.68 -12.01 -2.65
N ASN A 113 11.82 -11.61 -3.58
CA ASN A 113 10.38 -11.81 -3.52
C ASN A 113 9.87 -12.33 -4.87
N PRO A 114 10.33 -13.52 -5.30
CA PRO A 114 10.06 -14.01 -6.66
C PRO A 114 8.58 -14.32 -6.93
N ASP A 115 7.77 -14.48 -5.89
CA ASP A 115 6.34 -14.78 -6.03
C ASP A 115 5.49 -13.53 -6.21
N PHE A 116 6.08 -12.33 -6.08
CA PHE A 116 5.34 -11.08 -6.18
C PHE A 116 5.64 -10.37 -7.49
N GLY A 117 4.58 -9.87 -8.15
CA GLY A 117 4.69 -9.13 -9.40
C GLY A 117 4.32 -7.67 -9.24
N MET A 118 4.76 -6.84 -10.18
CA MET A 118 4.46 -5.41 -10.21
C MET A 118 3.08 -5.12 -10.78
N ALA A 119 2.50 -6.06 -11.54
CA ALA A 119 1.24 -5.85 -12.23
C ALA A 119 0.47 -7.17 -12.33
N GLU A 120 0.06 -7.69 -11.17
CA GLU A 120 -0.74 -8.92 -11.13
C GLU A 120 -2.22 -8.58 -11.26
N SER A 121 -2.90 -9.20 -12.22
CA SER A 121 -4.32 -8.97 -12.45
C SER A 121 -5.16 -9.42 -11.26
N ILE A 122 -6.13 -8.58 -10.85
CA ILE A 122 -7.06 -8.94 -9.77
C ILE A 122 -7.89 -10.18 -10.15
N GLU A 123 -8.13 -10.40 -11.45
CA GLU A 123 -8.83 -11.57 -11.97
C GLU A 123 -8.13 -12.88 -11.59
N SER A 124 -6.79 -12.86 -11.47
CA SER A 124 -6.00 -14.05 -11.13
C SER A 124 -6.28 -14.57 -9.71
N PHE A 125 -6.94 -13.78 -8.86
CA PHE A 125 -7.29 -14.15 -7.48
C PHE A 125 -8.76 -14.53 -7.32
N LYS A 126 -9.52 -14.59 -8.41
CA LYS A 126 -10.90 -15.08 -8.38
C LYS A 126 -10.92 -16.60 -8.40
N ASP A 127 -11.82 -17.14 -7.64
CA ASP A 127 -12.09 -18.60 -7.64
C ASP A 127 -12.87 -19.03 -8.86
#